data_a93de20c7b2340aa5cc49fef7ba959d4
#
_entry.id   a93de20c7b2340aa5cc49fef7ba959d4
#
_cell.length_a   1.000
_cell.length_b   1.000
_cell.length_c   1.000
_cell.angle_alpha   90.00
_cell.angle_beta   90.00
_cell.angle_gamma   90.00
#
_symmetry.space_group_name_H-M   'P 1'
#
loop_
_entity.id
_entity.type
_entity.pdbx_description
1 polymer ?
#
loop_
_entity_poly.entity_id
_entity_poly.type
_entity_poly.pdbx_seq_one_letter_code
_entity_poly.pdbx_strand_id
1 'polypeptide(L)'
;QEITGFELQLVGTLTDKWFISAGYTDTDAKKTDGSPLREVPESMFSIWNNYLVTDKLALNLGVINQGESHIKDQASPKLPSFTRVDAGANYALTENTTLGLNIENLTDELYFPHSHSTHQASVGAPINAMLSISSSF
;
A
#
# COMPACT_ATOMS: atom_id res chain seq x y z
N GLN A 1 -3.79 -17.78 20.71
CA GLN A 1 -3.85 -16.92 19.53
C GLN A 1 -4.05 -17.80 18.31
N GLU A 2 -5.06 -17.50 17.51
CA GLU A 2 -5.38 -18.20 16.28
C GLU A 2 -5.49 -17.18 15.17
N ILE A 3 -4.87 -17.45 14.04
CA ILE A 3 -4.92 -16.61 12.84
C ILE A 3 -5.25 -17.54 11.68
N THR A 4 -6.36 -17.26 11.01
CA THR A 4 -6.80 -17.96 9.81
C THR A 4 -7.04 -16.96 8.70
N GLY A 5 -6.92 -17.39 7.46
CA GLY A 5 -7.12 -16.51 6.33
C GLY A 5 -6.64 -17.15 5.03
N PHE A 6 -6.71 -16.39 3.98
CA PHE A 6 -6.15 -16.77 2.69
C PHE A 6 -5.43 -15.59 2.04
N GLU A 7 -4.51 -15.90 1.16
CA GLU A 7 -3.75 -14.94 0.38
C GLU A 7 -3.81 -15.31 -1.10
N LEU A 8 -4.02 -14.30 -1.94
CA LEU A 8 -3.93 -14.42 -3.40
C LEU A 8 -2.86 -13.45 -3.90
N GLN A 9 -2.00 -13.94 -4.77
CA GLN A 9 -0.98 -13.13 -5.40
C GLN A 9 -1.00 -13.33 -6.92
N LEU A 10 -0.93 -12.22 -7.65
CA LEU A 10 -0.83 -12.18 -9.10
C LEU A 10 0.38 -11.32 -9.49
N VAL A 11 1.26 -11.89 -10.30
CA VAL A 11 2.43 -11.17 -10.84
C VAL A 11 2.59 -11.56 -12.29
N GLY A 12 2.75 -10.58 -13.17
CA GLY A 12 2.96 -10.87 -14.58
C GLY A 12 3.08 -9.63 -15.47
N THR A 13 3.30 -9.89 -16.73
CA THR A 13 3.29 -8.90 -17.80
C THR A 13 2.02 -9.05 -18.63
N LEU A 14 1.23 -7.99 -18.73
CA LEU A 14 0.04 -7.95 -19.58
C LEU A 14 0.41 -7.68 -21.03
N THR A 15 1.45 -6.89 -21.24
CA THR A 15 2.08 -6.62 -22.55
C THR A 15 3.58 -6.46 -22.34
N ASP A 16 4.37 -6.35 -23.42
CA ASP A 16 5.82 -6.12 -23.35
C ASP A 16 6.20 -4.85 -22.57
N LYS A 17 5.23 -3.94 -22.38
CA LYS A 17 5.43 -2.65 -21.72
C LYS A 17 4.68 -2.51 -20.40
N TRP A 18 3.81 -3.44 -20.06
CA TRP A 18 2.94 -3.32 -18.89
C TRP A 18 3.12 -4.51 -17.95
N PHE A 19 3.76 -4.24 -16.83
CA PHE A 19 3.92 -5.18 -15.72
C PHE A 19 2.90 -4.87 -14.63
N ILE A 20 2.34 -5.92 -14.01
CA ILE A 20 1.39 -5.83 -12.90
C ILE A 20 1.80 -6.76 -11.77
N SER A 21 1.62 -6.29 -10.54
CA SER A 21 1.71 -7.09 -9.32
C SER A 21 0.52 -6.76 -8.44
N ALA A 22 -0.26 -7.75 -8.05
CA ALA A 22 -1.42 -7.56 -7.18
C ALA A 22 -1.41 -8.60 -6.07
N GLY A 23 -1.90 -8.22 -4.91
CA GLY A 23 -2.06 -9.10 -3.75
C GLY A 23 -3.36 -8.80 -3.03
N TYR A 24 -4.00 -9.84 -2.53
CA TYR A 24 -5.15 -9.77 -1.65
C TYR A 24 -4.97 -10.73 -0.49
N THR A 25 -5.21 -10.24 0.71
CA THR A 25 -5.19 -11.05 1.94
C THR A 25 -6.49 -10.82 2.70
N ASP A 26 -7.09 -11.89 3.15
CA ASP A 26 -8.21 -11.90 4.09
C ASP A 26 -7.76 -12.58 5.37
N THR A 27 -8.01 -11.95 6.52
CA THR A 27 -7.44 -12.40 7.80
C THR A 27 -8.49 -12.35 8.92
N ASP A 28 -8.73 -13.47 9.55
CA ASP A 28 -9.46 -13.58 10.83
C ASP A 28 -8.47 -13.93 11.93
N ALA A 29 -8.22 -12.97 12.80
CA ALA A 29 -7.21 -13.09 13.87
C ALA A 29 -7.85 -12.92 15.24
N LYS A 30 -7.74 -13.98 16.07
CA LYS A 30 -8.37 -14.06 17.39
C LYS A 30 -7.38 -14.43 18.49
N LYS A 31 -7.65 -13.95 19.69
CA LYS A 31 -6.99 -14.41 20.91
C LYS A 31 -7.56 -15.76 21.33
N THR A 32 -6.93 -16.39 22.30
CA THR A 32 -7.36 -17.68 22.89
C THR A 32 -8.76 -17.61 23.51
N ASP A 33 -9.19 -16.42 23.94
CA ASP A 33 -10.53 -16.17 24.49
C ASP A 33 -11.60 -15.87 23.42
N GLY A 34 -11.22 -15.94 22.13
CA GLY A 34 -12.11 -15.66 20.99
C GLY A 34 -12.24 -14.19 20.64
N SER A 35 -11.66 -13.26 21.40
CA SER A 35 -11.68 -11.84 21.08
C SER A 35 -10.74 -11.51 19.92
N PRO A 36 -11.07 -10.49 19.09
CA PRO A 36 -10.25 -10.13 17.95
C PRO A 36 -8.86 -9.63 18.38
N LEU A 37 -7.86 -9.92 17.56
CA LEU A 37 -6.54 -9.32 17.70
C LEU A 37 -6.59 -7.86 17.27
N ARG A 38 -5.89 -7.02 18.05
CA ARG A 38 -5.75 -5.59 17.73
C ARG A 38 -4.81 -5.38 16.56
N GLU A 39 -5.08 -4.34 15.79
CA GLU A 39 -4.22 -3.84 14.71
C GLU A 39 -3.94 -4.86 13.59
N VAL A 40 -4.79 -5.86 13.46
CA VAL A 40 -4.77 -6.79 12.33
C VAL A 40 -5.90 -6.38 11.39
N PRO A 41 -5.63 -5.88 10.19
CA PRO A 41 -6.66 -5.58 9.20
C PRO A 41 -7.40 -6.85 8.79
N GLU A 42 -8.73 -6.75 8.66
CA GLU A 42 -9.57 -7.87 8.21
C GLU A 42 -9.26 -8.25 6.76
N SER A 43 -8.86 -7.26 5.95
CA SER A 43 -8.44 -7.50 4.58
C SER A 43 -7.38 -6.49 4.14
N MET A 44 -6.54 -6.90 3.21
CA MET A 44 -5.60 -6.01 2.51
C MET A 44 -5.62 -6.32 1.03
N PHE A 45 -5.65 -5.27 0.22
CA PHE A 45 -5.51 -5.36 -1.22
C PHE A 45 -4.44 -4.37 -1.68
N SER A 46 -3.60 -4.81 -2.59
CA SER A 46 -2.66 -3.93 -3.27
C SER A 46 -2.55 -4.29 -4.75
N ILE A 47 -2.41 -3.29 -5.58
CA ILE A 47 -2.10 -3.47 -6.99
C ILE A 47 -1.08 -2.43 -7.42
N TRP A 48 -0.02 -2.87 -8.06
CA TRP A 48 1.05 -2.06 -8.60
C TRP A 48 1.14 -2.27 -10.11
N ASN A 49 1.16 -1.17 -10.83
CA ASN A 49 1.33 -1.14 -12.27
C ASN A 49 2.65 -0.44 -12.59
N ASN A 50 3.38 -0.99 -13.52
CA ASN A 50 4.53 -0.36 -14.13
C ASN A 50 4.32 -0.37 -15.65
N TYR A 51 4.32 0.79 -16.25
CA TYR A 51 4.09 0.96 -17.68
C TYR A 51 5.24 1.72 -18.35
N LEU A 52 5.89 1.08 -19.30
CA LEU A 52 6.96 1.66 -20.09
C LEU A 52 6.35 2.47 -21.24
N VAL A 53 6.24 3.78 -21.05
CA VAL A 53 5.67 4.70 -22.05
C VAL A 53 6.58 4.84 -23.26
N THR A 54 7.88 5.01 -23.01
CA THR A 54 8.96 5.03 -24.00
C THR A 54 10.14 4.23 -23.45
N ASP A 55 11.17 4.03 -24.26
CA ASP A 55 12.41 3.39 -23.81
C ASP A 55 13.11 4.14 -22.65
N LYS A 56 12.73 5.39 -22.42
CA LYS A 56 13.31 6.24 -21.38
C LYS A 56 12.36 6.57 -20.23
N LEU A 57 11.04 6.46 -20.45
CA LEU A 57 10.03 6.87 -19.48
C LEU A 57 9.17 5.67 -19.03
N ALA A 58 9.21 5.36 -17.75
CA ALA A 58 8.30 4.45 -17.10
C ALA A 58 7.39 5.20 -16.11
N LEU A 59 6.12 4.83 -16.07
CA LEU A 59 5.14 5.32 -15.10
C LEU A 59 4.75 4.18 -14.16
N ASN A 60 4.54 4.51 -12.90
CA ASN A 60 4.10 3.58 -11.86
C ASN A 60 2.80 4.10 -11.22
N LEU A 61 1.88 3.20 -10.97
CA LEU A 61 0.65 3.50 -10.24
C LEU A 61 0.38 2.35 -9.27
N GLY A 62 0.25 2.70 -8.00
CA GLY A 62 -0.10 1.79 -6.92
C GLY A 62 -1.41 2.15 -6.27
N VAL A 63 -2.21 1.15 -5.94
CA VAL A 63 -3.41 1.30 -5.12
C VAL A 63 -3.30 0.33 -3.96
N ILE A 64 -3.46 0.83 -2.76
CA ILE A 64 -3.43 0.05 -1.51
C ILE A 64 -4.74 0.29 -0.81
N ASN A 65 -5.48 -0.78 -0.54
CA ASN A 65 -6.66 -0.74 0.32
C ASN A 65 -6.38 -1.58 1.57
N GLN A 66 -6.62 -1.00 2.72
CA GLN A 66 -6.60 -1.69 4.01
C GLN A 66 -7.99 -1.69 4.58
N GLY A 67 -8.48 -2.86 4.93
CA GLY A 67 -9.75 -3.05 5.62
C GLY A 67 -9.73 -2.49 7.04
N GLU A 68 -10.86 -2.54 7.69
CA GLU A 68 -10.98 -2.14 9.10
C GLU A 68 -10.09 -3.01 9.99
N SER A 69 -9.66 -2.45 11.12
CA SER A 69 -8.93 -3.20 12.13
C SER A 69 -9.41 -2.85 13.54
N HIS A 70 -9.41 -3.83 14.44
CA HIS A 70 -9.78 -3.61 15.83
C HIS A 70 -8.70 -2.86 16.59
N ILE A 71 -9.08 -1.83 17.35
CA ILE A 71 -8.15 -1.08 18.22
C ILE A 71 -7.80 -1.89 19.47
N LYS A 72 -8.79 -2.59 20.06
CA LYS A 72 -8.59 -3.34 21.30
C LYS A 72 -9.37 -4.65 21.33
N ASP A 73 -10.68 -4.58 21.42
CA ASP A 73 -11.60 -5.70 21.53
C ASP A 73 -12.87 -5.45 20.69
N GLN A 74 -13.80 -6.40 20.72
CA GLN A 74 -15.05 -6.31 19.93
C GLN A 74 -15.92 -5.08 20.28
N ALA A 75 -15.85 -4.60 21.52
CA ALA A 75 -16.63 -3.45 21.98
C ALA A 75 -15.94 -2.11 21.68
N SER A 76 -14.68 -2.14 21.28
CA SER A 76 -13.90 -0.94 20.97
C SER A 76 -14.19 -0.43 19.54
N PRO A 77 -14.03 0.87 19.30
CA PRO A 77 -14.06 1.40 17.95
C PRO A 77 -13.02 0.69 17.05
N LYS A 78 -13.33 0.56 15.78
CA LYS A 78 -12.39 0.10 14.76
C LYS A 78 -11.68 1.29 14.11
N LEU A 79 -10.46 1.07 13.65
CA LEU A 79 -9.85 1.94 12.66
C LEU A 79 -10.59 1.75 11.34
N PRO A 80 -11.01 2.84 10.67
CA PRO A 80 -11.71 2.74 9.41
C PRO A 80 -10.81 2.20 8.31
N SER A 81 -11.43 1.53 7.34
CA SER A 81 -10.75 1.17 6.09
C SER A 81 -10.31 2.42 5.33
N PHE A 82 -9.28 2.28 4.54
CA PHE A 82 -8.82 3.37 3.66
C PHE A 82 -8.29 2.84 2.34
N THR A 83 -8.25 3.73 1.35
CA THR A 83 -7.61 3.48 0.05
C THR A 83 -6.60 4.58 -0.22
N ARG A 84 -5.33 4.20 -0.38
CA ARG A 84 -4.25 5.11 -0.75
C ARG A 84 -3.82 4.84 -2.18
N VAL A 85 -3.62 5.90 -2.93
CA VAL A 85 -3.11 5.85 -4.30
C VAL A 85 -1.73 6.50 -4.33
N ASP A 86 -0.75 5.78 -4.87
CA ASP A 86 0.60 6.27 -5.06
C ASP A 86 0.93 6.27 -6.56
N ALA A 87 1.71 7.23 -7.00
CA ALA A 87 2.12 7.35 -8.39
C ALA A 87 3.62 7.63 -8.49
N GLY A 88 4.22 7.27 -9.59
CA GLY A 88 5.63 7.53 -9.82
C GLY A 88 5.98 7.60 -11.30
N ALA A 89 7.14 8.17 -11.57
CA ALA A 89 7.73 8.21 -12.89
C ALA A 89 9.25 8.06 -12.77
N ASN A 90 9.84 7.33 -13.71
CA ASN A 90 11.29 7.21 -13.85
C ASN A 90 11.67 7.60 -15.27
N TYR A 91 12.62 8.51 -15.40
CA TYR A 91 13.10 9.00 -16.68
C TYR A 91 14.61 8.82 -16.80
N ALA A 92 15.04 8.05 -17.79
CA ALA A 92 16.46 7.87 -18.11
C ALA A 92 16.99 9.10 -18.86
N LEU A 93 17.69 9.98 -18.14
CA LEU A 93 18.35 11.15 -18.74
C LEU A 93 19.48 10.74 -19.66
N THR A 94 20.31 9.80 -19.17
CA THR A 94 21.44 9.20 -19.90
C THR A 94 21.43 7.70 -19.64
N GLU A 95 22.36 6.97 -20.26
CA GLU A 95 22.54 5.53 -19.99
C GLU A 95 22.85 5.24 -18.51
N ASN A 96 23.44 6.20 -17.80
CA ASN A 96 23.91 6.05 -16.43
C ASN A 96 23.13 6.90 -15.40
N THR A 97 22.20 7.73 -15.83
CA THR A 97 21.51 8.67 -14.93
C THR A 97 20.01 8.61 -15.13
N THR A 98 19.29 8.39 -14.03
CA THR A 98 17.83 8.32 -13.99
C THR A 98 17.28 9.34 -13.00
N LEU A 99 16.24 10.06 -13.43
CA LEU A 99 15.39 10.87 -12.57
C LEU A 99 14.21 10.03 -12.10
N GLY A 100 13.89 10.10 -10.80
CA GLY A 100 12.72 9.47 -10.20
C GLY A 100 11.82 10.50 -9.54
N LEU A 101 10.52 10.40 -9.77
CA LEU A 101 9.48 11.13 -9.05
C LEU A 101 8.56 10.11 -8.39
N ASN A 102 8.37 10.23 -7.08
CA ASN A 102 7.38 9.47 -6.33
C ASN A 102 6.40 10.40 -5.65
N ILE A 103 5.12 10.11 -5.78
CA ILE A 103 4.03 10.81 -5.11
C ILE A 103 3.29 9.78 -4.28
N GLU A 104 3.33 9.91 -2.96
CA GLU A 104 2.52 9.11 -2.06
C GLU A 104 1.21 9.82 -1.74
N ASN A 105 0.17 9.03 -1.56
CA ASN A 105 -1.16 9.53 -1.21
C ASN A 105 -1.65 10.60 -2.19
N LEU A 106 -1.67 10.27 -3.47
CA LEU A 106 -2.03 11.17 -4.57
C LEU A 106 -3.40 11.82 -4.41
N THR A 107 -4.33 11.13 -3.76
CA THR A 107 -5.70 11.61 -3.52
C THR A 107 -5.86 12.38 -2.21
N ASP A 108 -4.76 12.57 -1.44
CA ASP A 108 -4.73 13.22 -0.13
C ASP A 108 -5.76 12.64 0.84
N GLU A 109 -5.87 11.31 0.87
CA GLU A 109 -6.77 10.59 1.76
C GLU A 109 -6.33 10.75 3.21
N LEU A 110 -7.27 11.08 4.11
CA LEU A 110 -7.04 11.03 5.54
C LEU A 110 -7.21 9.61 6.04
N TYR A 111 -6.14 8.97 6.49
CA TYR A 111 -6.17 7.59 6.93
C TYR A 111 -5.40 7.34 8.23
N PHE A 112 -5.74 6.25 8.90
CA PHE A 112 -5.19 5.85 10.19
C PHE A 112 -4.62 4.44 10.09
N PRO A 113 -3.32 4.28 9.80
CA PRO A 113 -2.73 2.96 9.54
C PRO A 113 -2.64 2.09 10.80
N HIS A 114 -2.53 2.70 11.97
CA HIS A 114 -2.43 1.98 13.26
C HIS A 114 -2.86 2.85 14.43
N SER A 115 -3.05 2.23 15.60
CA SER A 115 -3.42 2.89 16.84
C SER A 115 -2.55 2.44 18.00
N HIS A 116 -2.28 3.32 18.94
CA HIS A 116 -1.61 2.97 20.19
C HIS A 116 -2.61 2.58 21.29
N SER A 117 -3.81 3.12 21.25
CA SER A 117 -4.86 2.89 22.23
C SER A 117 -6.23 3.30 21.68
N THR A 118 -7.29 3.08 22.45
CA THR A 118 -8.67 3.44 22.09
C THR A 118 -8.91 4.94 21.85
N HIS A 119 -7.97 5.78 22.23
CA HIS A 119 -8.07 7.25 22.11
C HIS A 119 -6.84 7.88 21.40
N GLN A 120 -5.98 7.05 20.83
CA GLN A 120 -4.81 7.52 20.07
C GLN A 120 -4.62 6.68 18.81
N ALA A 121 -4.82 7.29 17.66
CA ALA A 121 -4.51 6.73 16.34
C ALA A 121 -3.44 7.57 15.65
N SER A 122 -2.56 6.92 14.93
CA SER A 122 -1.58 7.61 14.10
C SER A 122 -2.23 8.04 12.79
N VAL A 123 -2.02 9.27 12.40
CA VAL A 123 -2.46 9.80 11.10
C VAL A 123 -1.42 9.42 10.05
N GLY A 124 -1.87 8.88 8.94
CA GLY A 124 -1.01 8.62 7.78
C GLY A 124 -0.49 9.92 7.15
N ALA A 125 0.60 9.84 6.43
CA ALA A 125 1.18 11.00 5.75
C ALA A 125 0.18 11.58 4.73
N PRO A 126 0.02 12.91 4.67
CA PRO A 126 -0.73 13.56 3.61
C PRO A 126 -0.02 13.36 2.26
N ILE A 127 -0.62 13.87 1.19
CA ILE A 127 0.06 13.89 -0.11
C ILE A 127 1.47 14.46 0.04
N ASN A 128 2.45 13.72 -0.46
CA ASN A 128 3.83 14.14 -0.48
C ASN A 128 4.53 13.67 -1.75
N ALA A 129 5.59 14.35 -2.12
CA ALA A 129 6.35 14.02 -3.31
C ALA A 129 7.85 14.01 -3.02
N MET A 130 8.56 13.06 -3.61
CA MET A 130 10.01 12.95 -3.56
C MET A 130 10.58 12.91 -4.97
N LEU A 131 11.52 13.80 -5.23
CA LEU A 131 12.33 13.77 -6.44
C LEU A 131 13.70 13.16 -6.12
N SER A 132 14.14 12.24 -6.93
CA SER A 132 15.43 11.57 -6.79
C SER A 132 16.21 11.60 -8.09
N ILE A 133 17.52 11.60 -7.96
CA ILE A 133 18.46 11.39 -9.08
C ILE A 133 19.41 10.25 -8.69
N SER A 134 19.55 9.30 -9.59
CA SER A 134 20.47 8.17 -9.43
C SER A 134 21.44 8.15 -10.59
N SER A 135 22.73 8.07 -10.30
CA SER A 135 23.79 8.00 -11.32
C SER A 135 24.80 6.92 -10.95
N SER A 136 25.19 6.12 -11.93
CA SER A 136 26.28 5.13 -11.81
C SER A 136 27.50 5.63 -12.57
N PHE A 137 28.68 5.34 -12.02
CA PHE A 137 29.97 5.76 -12.57
C PHE A 137 30.77 4.56 -13.06
#